data_32a609f92edf80d5405fefb3c67d422a
#
_entry.id   32a609f92edf80d5405fefb3c67d422a
#
_cell.length_a   1.000
_cell.length_b   1.000
_cell.length_c   1.000
_cell.angle_alpha   90.00
_cell.angle_beta   90.00
_cell.angle_gamma   90.00
#
_symmetry.space_group_name_H-M   'P 1'
#
loop_
_entity.id
_entity.type
_entity.pdbx_description
1 polymer ?
#
loop_
_entity_poly.entity_id
_entity_poly.type
_entity_poly.pdbx_seq_one_letter_code
_entity_poly.pdbx_strand_id
1 'polypeptide(L)'
;MWSAQAKDGVARLSNLHKKFIANGQLHGIEIVNEDTYSEEAFNIALENNLALIGTSDVHNLIEWDYLTKKGEHRPVTLIFAKERTKDSLREALFQRRTVIWFKEILIGKEENLLPLLNSIIGIESAEYAKGTQILKVVIKNNSSALIQLKSLSAYTFVDSTNLVNLPGNSEIIIRVKTLKELNKLELEFQVLNALTAPDKNPRVKLIKQI
;
A
#
# COMPACT_ATOMS: atom_id res chain seq x y z
N MET A 1 -1.12 -25.83 19.86
CA MET A 1 -1.79 -24.58 19.40
C MET A 1 -2.66 -24.83 18.18
N TRP A 2 -2.17 -25.49 17.16
CA TRP A 2 -2.91 -25.83 15.91
C TRP A 2 -4.13 -26.76 16.12
N SER A 3 -4.14 -27.57 17.18
CA SER A 3 -5.25 -28.49 17.47
C SER A 3 -6.52 -27.83 18.01
N ALA A 4 -6.44 -26.55 18.38
CA ALA A 4 -7.57 -25.81 18.97
C ALA A 4 -8.37 -24.98 17.95
N GLN A 5 -7.94 -24.92 16.68
CA GLN A 5 -8.62 -24.21 15.61
C GLN A 5 -9.29 -25.19 14.64
N ALA A 6 -10.42 -24.77 14.05
CA ALA A 6 -11.02 -25.51 12.96
C ALA A 6 -10.04 -25.61 11.77
N LYS A 7 -10.01 -26.76 11.11
CA LYS A 7 -9.10 -27.02 9.96
C LYS A 7 -9.72 -26.53 8.62
N ASP A 8 -10.43 -25.42 8.65
CA ASP A 8 -11.12 -24.85 7.48
C ASP A 8 -10.38 -23.65 6.86
N GLY A 9 -9.21 -23.32 7.38
CA GLY A 9 -8.38 -22.21 6.91
C GLY A 9 -8.88 -20.81 7.31
N VAL A 10 -9.98 -20.71 8.03
CA VAL A 10 -10.59 -19.43 8.40
C VAL A 10 -9.99 -18.92 9.72
N ALA A 11 -9.43 -17.73 9.71
CA ALA A 11 -8.87 -17.11 10.91
C ALA A 11 -9.99 -16.72 11.90
N ARG A 12 -9.81 -17.09 13.16
CA ARG A 12 -10.75 -16.77 14.25
C ARG A 12 -10.01 -16.45 15.55
N LEU A 13 -10.57 -15.51 16.31
CA LEU A 13 -10.08 -15.23 17.66
C LEU A 13 -10.66 -16.24 18.66
N SER A 14 -9.77 -16.98 19.35
CA SER A 14 -10.16 -17.76 20.52
C SER A 14 -10.48 -16.83 21.72
N ASN A 15 -11.16 -17.36 22.74
CA ASN A 15 -11.41 -16.63 23.98
C ASN A 15 -10.11 -16.16 24.66
N LEU A 16 -9.03 -16.92 24.51
CA LEU A 16 -7.70 -16.56 25.03
C LEU A 16 -7.14 -15.34 24.30
N HIS A 17 -7.22 -15.31 22.96
CA HIS A 17 -6.79 -14.16 22.16
C HIS A 17 -7.59 -12.90 22.53
N LYS A 18 -8.91 -13.01 22.63
CA LYS A 18 -9.79 -11.89 23.05
C LYS A 18 -9.38 -11.34 24.43
N LYS A 19 -9.07 -12.22 25.37
CA LYS A 19 -8.59 -11.84 26.71
C LYS A 19 -7.24 -11.09 26.63
N PHE A 20 -6.29 -11.57 25.82
CA PHE A 20 -4.99 -10.93 25.67
C PHE A 20 -5.09 -9.57 24.98
N ILE A 21 -5.98 -9.43 23.99
CA ILE A 21 -6.27 -8.13 23.37
C ILE A 21 -6.84 -7.17 24.40
N ALA A 22 -7.88 -7.58 25.15
CA ALA A 22 -8.51 -6.76 26.17
C ALA A 22 -7.55 -6.31 27.29
N ASN A 23 -6.58 -7.16 27.64
CA ASN A 23 -5.56 -6.86 28.63
C ASN A 23 -4.35 -6.09 28.07
N GLY A 24 -4.34 -5.73 26.77
CA GLY A 24 -3.20 -5.07 26.14
C GLY A 24 -1.93 -5.92 26.06
N GLN A 25 -2.07 -7.23 25.93
CA GLN A 25 -0.97 -8.20 25.85
C GLN A 25 -0.75 -8.75 24.44
N LEU A 26 -1.70 -8.56 23.54
CA LEU A 26 -1.62 -8.91 22.12
C LEU A 26 -1.76 -7.63 21.29
N HIS A 27 -0.74 -7.28 20.50
CA HIS A 27 -0.63 -5.99 19.82
C HIS A 27 -0.69 -6.06 18.31
N GLY A 28 -0.51 -7.23 17.72
CA GLY A 28 -0.48 -7.44 16.27
C GLY A 28 -0.97 -8.82 15.88
N ILE A 29 -1.28 -8.98 14.63
CA ILE A 29 -1.69 -10.24 14.01
C ILE A 29 -1.03 -10.37 12.64
N GLU A 30 -0.58 -11.55 12.32
CA GLU A 30 -0.07 -11.89 11.00
C GLU A 30 -1.25 -12.12 10.06
N ILE A 31 -1.28 -11.33 8.97
CA ILE A 31 -2.30 -11.41 7.93
C ILE A 31 -1.74 -11.89 6.59
N VAL A 32 -0.41 -11.87 6.46
CA VAL A 32 0.32 -12.44 5.32
C VAL A 32 1.41 -13.33 5.88
N ASN A 33 1.44 -14.58 5.42
CA ASN A 33 2.47 -15.55 5.73
C ASN A 33 2.85 -16.30 4.45
N GLU A 34 4.13 -16.35 4.09
CA GLU A 34 4.61 -16.90 2.82
C GLU A 34 3.83 -16.31 1.63
N ASP A 35 3.11 -17.15 0.89
CA ASP A 35 2.30 -16.80 -0.27
C ASP A 35 0.82 -16.60 0.04
N THR A 36 0.44 -16.71 1.32
CA THR A 36 -0.96 -16.64 1.76
C THR A 36 -1.32 -15.27 2.33
N TYR A 37 -2.54 -14.84 2.06
CA TYR A 37 -3.16 -13.65 2.61
C TYR A 37 -4.50 -14.03 3.22
N SER A 38 -4.78 -13.58 4.44
CA SER A 38 -6.05 -13.82 5.14
C SER A 38 -6.86 -12.56 5.31
N GLU A 39 -7.99 -12.50 4.62
CA GLU A 39 -8.98 -11.41 4.74
C GLU A 39 -9.60 -11.37 6.13
N GLU A 40 -9.88 -12.54 6.71
CA GLU A 40 -10.46 -12.65 8.05
C GLU A 40 -9.49 -12.13 9.12
N ALA A 41 -8.20 -12.46 9.01
CA ALA A 41 -7.19 -11.95 9.92
C ALA A 41 -7.03 -10.42 9.77
N PHE A 42 -7.19 -9.89 8.55
CA PHE A 42 -7.19 -8.44 8.33
C PHE A 42 -8.39 -7.77 8.97
N ASN A 43 -9.59 -8.31 8.81
CA ASN A 43 -10.80 -7.81 9.49
C ASN A 43 -10.64 -7.85 11.02
N ILE A 44 -10.13 -8.96 11.56
CA ILE A 44 -9.81 -9.08 12.98
C ILE A 44 -8.85 -7.97 13.44
N ALA A 45 -7.81 -7.69 12.64
CA ALA A 45 -6.85 -6.62 12.95
C ALA A 45 -7.50 -5.24 12.98
N LEU A 46 -8.39 -4.94 12.02
CA LEU A 46 -9.11 -3.67 11.96
C LEU A 46 -10.07 -3.51 13.14
N GLU A 47 -10.89 -4.53 13.41
CA GLU A 47 -11.89 -4.52 14.48
C GLU A 47 -11.28 -4.38 15.87
N ASN A 48 -10.10 -4.97 16.09
CA ASN A 48 -9.44 -5.00 17.38
C ASN A 48 -8.24 -4.03 17.47
N ASN A 49 -8.08 -3.18 16.47
CA ASN A 49 -6.98 -2.22 16.39
C ASN A 49 -5.60 -2.86 16.61
N LEU A 50 -5.29 -3.97 15.94
CA LEU A 50 -4.00 -4.66 16.00
C LEU A 50 -3.06 -4.15 14.91
N ALA A 51 -1.74 -4.29 15.11
CA ALA A 51 -0.75 -4.08 14.08
C ALA A 51 -0.88 -5.16 13.00
N LEU A 52 -0.73 -4.77 11.73
CA LEU A 52 -0.70 -5.70 10.60
C LEU A 52 0.72 -6.20 10.40
N ILE A 53 0.91 -7.51 10.40
CA ILE A 53 2.20 -8.17 10.25
C ILE A 53 2.18 -9.07 9.01
N GLY A 54 3.21 -8.95 8.18
CA GLY A 54 3.49 -9.85 7.08
C GLY A 54 4.87 -10.45 7.25
N THR A 55 4.97 -11.77 7.13
CA THR A 55 6.23 -12.51 7.25
C THR A 55 6.40 -13.50 6.11
N SER A 56 7.63 -13.93 5.91
CA SER A 56 7.97 -14.92 4.88
C SER A 56 7.94 -16.35 5.39
N ASP A 57 7.97 -16.55 6.70
CA ASP A 57 8.12 -17.87 7.35
C ASP A 57 9.23 -18.77 6.75
N VAL A 58 10.24 -18.13 6.15
CA VAL A 58 11.35 -18.83 5.49
C VAL A 58 12.21 -19.56 6.51
N HIS A 59 12.35 -20.86 6.32
CA HIS A 59 13.17 -21.75 7.15
C HIS A 59 14.55 -22.06 6.55
N ASN A 60 14.76 -21.70 5.27
CA ASN A 60 15.97 -21.94 4.51
C ASN A 60 16.59 -20.61 4.02
N LEU A 61 17.40 -20.68 2.96
CA LEU A 61 17.91 -19.50 2.30
C LEU A 61 16.79 -18.80 1.52
N ILE A 62 16.63 -17.50 1.72
CA ILE A 62 15.58 -16.71 1.06
C ILE A 62 15.60 -16.88 -0.45
N GLU A 63 16.79 -16.99 -1.06
CA GLU A 63 16.97 -17.15 -2.51
C GLU A 63 16.46 -18.48 -3.07
N TRP A 64 16.14 -19.46 -2.21
CA TRP A 64 15.53 -20.72 -2.63
C TRP A 64 14.02 -20.60 -2.82
N ASP A 65 13.39 -19.71 -2.03
CA ASP A 65 11.94 -19.54 -2.01
C ASP A 65 11.51 -18.32 -2.84
N TYR A 66 12.39 -17.31 -2.98
CA TYR A 66 12.12 -16.06 -3.70
C TYR A 66 13.22 -15.74 -4.71
N LEU A 67 12.83 -15.45 -5.96
CA LEU A 67 13.76 -15.10 -7.04
C LEU A 67 14.24 -13.63 -6.91
N THR A 68 14.94 -13.31 -5.84
CA THR A 68 15.39 -11.95 -5.50
C THR A 68 16.23 -11.31 -6.62
N LYS A 69 17.02 -12.10 -7.36
CA LYS A 69 17.77 -11.65 -8.54
C LYS A 69 16.90 -11.22 -9.71
N LYS A 70 15.63 -11.63 -9.73
CA LYS A 70 14.63 -11.22 -10.74
C LYS A 70 13.70 -10.12 -10.23
N GLY A 71 13.97 -9.55 -9.06
CA GLY A 71 13.19 -8.48 -8.47
C GLY A 71 12.04 -8.95 -7.57
N GLU A 72 11.87 -10.27 -7.38
CA GLU A 72 10.93 -10.78 -6.39
C GLU A 72 11.43 -10.47 -4.97
N HIS A 73 10.51 -10.30 -4.05
CA HIS A 73 10.82 -10.13 -2.64
C HIS A 73 9.86 -10.95 -1.78
N ARG A 74 10.37 -11.36 -0.62
CA ARG A 74 9.52 -11.97 0.41
C ARG A 74 8.50 -10.97 0.93
N PRO A 75 7.39 -11.39 1.54
CA PRO A 75 6.55 -10.51 2.33
C PRO A 75 7.37 -9.79 3.39
N VAL A 76 7.17 -8.48 3.50
CA VAL A 76 7.86 -7.65 4.49
C VAL A 76 6.88 -6.74 5.20
N THR A 77 7.12 -6.51 6.49
CA THR A 77 6.45 -5.49 7.27
C THR A 77 7.28 -4.21 7.27
N LEU A 78 6.76 -3.17 6.63
CA LEU A 78 7.32 -1.81 6.70
C LEU A 78 6.91 -1.19 8.03
N ILE A 79 7.88 -0.69 8.80
CA ILE A 79 7.66 -0.11 10.12
C ILE A 79 8.02 1.38 10.08
N PHE A 80 7.05 2.25 10.39
CA PHE A 80 7.27 3.70 10.39
C PHE A 80 7.78 4.17 11.75
N ALA A 81 9.07 3.99 11.96
CA ALA A 81 9.79 4.42 13.14
C ALA A 81 10.42 5.82 12.93
N LYS A 82 10.55 6.61 13.98
CA LYS A 82 11.20 7.93 13.91
C LYS A 82 12.71 7.80 13.69
N GLU A 83 13.30 6.73 14.25
CA GLU A 83 14.73 6.47 14.21
C GLU A 83 15.00 4.96 14.05
N ARG A 84 16.20 4.59 13.59
CA ARG A 84 16.64 3.18 13.48
C ARG A 84 17.19 2.66 14.81
N THR A 85 16.42 2.83 15.90
CA THR A 85 16.74 2.33 17.22
C THR A 85 15.74 1.27 17.65
N LYS A 86 16.15 0.38 18.56
CA LYS A 86 15.29 -0.67 19.12
C LYS A 86 14.03 -0.07 19.75
N ASP A 87 14.18 1.01 20.51
CA ASP A 87 13.06 1.62 21.23
C ASP A 87 12.09 2.31 20.26
N SER A 88 12.59 3.00 19.23
CA SER A 88 11.74 3.62 18.21
C SER A 88 11.00 2.59 17.35
N LEU A 89 11.65 1.46 17.02
CA LEU A 89 11.01 0.35 16.31
C LEU A 89 9.92 -0.29 17.19
N ARG A 90 10.22 -0.54 18.47
CA ARG A 90 9.26 -1.06 19.44
C ARG A 90 8.06 -0.12 19.58
N GLU A 91 8.30 1.18 19.78
CA GLU A 91 7.24 2.18 19.85
C GLU A 91 6.35 2.16 18.61
N ALA A 92 6.94 2.13 17.41
CA ALA A 92 6.19 2.09 16.16
C ALA A 92 5.30 0.85 16.03
N LEU A 93 5.80 -0.33 16.41
CA LEU A 93 5.03 -1.57 16.43
C LEU A 93 3.85 -1.50 17.41
N PHE A 94 4.09 -1.02 18.64
CA PHE A 94 3.03 -0.85 19.65
C PHE A 94 2.00 0.22 19.24
N GLN A 95 2.42 1.24 18.47
CA GLN A 95 1.55 2.24 17.87
C GLN A 95 0.91 1.78 16.55
N ARG A 96 1.15 0.54 16.12
CA ARG A 96 0.56 -0.09 14.94
C ARG A 96 0.91 0.62 13.63
N ARG A 97 2.06 1.30 13.60
CA ARG A 97 2.56 2.02 12.43
C ARG A 97 3.24 1.07 11.45
N THR A 98 2.44 0.20 10.82
CA THR A 98 2.91 -0.84 9.91
C THR A 98 2.13 -0.82 8.60
N VAL A 99 2.82 -1.18 7.51
CA VAL A 99 2.26 -1.51 6.21
C VAL A 99 2.98 -2.78 5.73
N ILE A 100 2.25 -3.71 5.14
CA ILE A 100 2.80 -4.92 4.55
C ILE A 100 3.01 -4.68 3.07
N TRP A 101 4.16 -5.08 2.56
CA TRP A 101 4.42 -5.21 1.14
C TRP A 101 4.50 -6.70 0.79
N PHE A 102 3.49 -7.17 0.06
CA PHE A 102 3.30 -8.56 -0.32
C PHE A 102 3.10 -8.67 -1.82
N LYS A 103 4.04 -9.31 -2.51
CA LYS A 103 4.06 -9.32 -3.99
C LYS A 103 3.99 -7.88 -4.50
N GLU A 104 3.02 -7.56 -5.34
CA GLU A 104 2.79 -6.19 -5.83
C GLU A 104 1.76 -5.41 -5.01
N ILE A 105 1.34 -5.91 -3.83
CA ILE A 105 0.26 -5.32 -3.04
C ILE A 105 0.82 -4.65 -1.78
N LEU A 106 0.37 -3.43 -1.50
CA LEU A 106 0.58 -2.74 -0.24
C LEU A 106 -0.67 -2.87 0.64
N ILE A 107 -0.52 -3.39 1.85
CA ILE A 107 -1.65 -3.65 2.76
C ILE A 107 -1.39 -2.90 4.07
N GLY A 108 -2.31 -2.02 4.46
CA GLY A 108 -2.10 -1.22 5.67
C GLY A 108 -3.37 -0.51 6.11
N LYS A 109 -3.43 -0.16 7.39
CA LYS A 109 -4.48 0.74 7.86
C LYS A 109 -4.41 2.09 7.14
N GLU A 110 -5.56 2.71 6.94
CA GLU A 110 -5.67 3.96 6.17
C GLU A 110 -4.74 5.05 6.71
N GLU A 111 -4.65 5.19 8.04
CA GLU A 111 -3.77 6.16 8.71
C GLU A 111 -2.27 5.97 8.45
N ASN A 112 -1.83 4.79 8.03
CA ASN A 112 -0.43 4.49 7.69
C ASN A 112 -0.22 4.44 6.18
N LEU A 113 -1.14 3.84 5.44
CA LEU A 113 -0.99 3.57 4.02
C LEU A 113 -1.17 4.84 3.17
N LEU A 114 -2.13 5.71 3.50
CA LEU A 114 -2.32 6.96 2.74
C LEU A 114 -1.12 7.91 2.83
N PRO A 115 -0.54 8.20 4.02
CA PRO A 115 0.69 9.00 4.09
C PRO A 115 1.85 8.39 3.31
N LEU A 116 2.01 7.06 3.33
CA LEU A 116 3.02 6.37 2.53
C LEU A 116 2.79 6.64 1.04
N LEU A 117 1.59 6.36 0.53
CA LEU A 117 1.25 6.55 -0.89
C LEU A 117 1.46 8.01 -1.33
N ASN A 118 1.02 8.98 -0.53
CA ASN A 118 1.20 10.40 -0.80
C ASN A 118 2.68 10.85 -0.78
N SER A 119 3.55 10.11 -0.07
CA SER A 119 5.00 10.41 -0.04
C SER A 119 5.76 9.83 -1.23
N ILE A 120 5.26 8.75 -1.83
CA ILE A 120 5.94 8.04 -2.91
C ILE A 120 5.41 8.39 -4.31
N ILE A 121 4.17 8.89 -4.41
CA ILE A 121 3.53 9.26 -5.69
C ILE A 121 3.36 10.77 -5.75
N GLY A 122 3.83 11.39 -6.83
CA GLY A 122 3.69 12.82 -7.02
C GLY A 122 3.64 13.25 -8.48
N ILE A 123 3.23 14.49 -8.72
CA ILE A 123 3.37 15.13 -10.03
C ILE A 123 4.68 15.91 -10.04
N GLU A 124 5.62 15.48 -10.86
CA GLU A 124 6.91 16.15 -11.06
C GLU A 124 6.74 17.46 -11.83
N SER A 125 6.08 17.38 -13.00
CA SER A 125 5.79 18.55 -13.83
C SER A 125 4.42 18.46 -14.51
N ALA A 126 3.86 19.62 -14.87
CA ALA A 126 2.64 19.74 -15.64
C ALA A 126 2.72 20.98 -16.54
N GLU A 127 2.72 20.79 -17.86
CA GLU A 127 2.93 21.85 -18.85
C GLU A 127 2.01 21.69 -20.04
N TYR A 128 1.43 22.78 -20.53
CA TYR A 128 0.59 22.75 -21.73
C TYR A 128 1.42 22.58 -22.99
N ALA A 129 0.98 21.71 -23.87
CA ALA A 129 1.50 21.67 -25.23
C ALA A 129 1.12 22.95 -25.96
N LYS A 130 2.11 23.61 -26.58
CA LYS A 130 1.95 24.94 -27.22
C LYS A 130 0.74 25.01 -28.15
N GLY A 131 -0.13 25.98 -27.87
CA GLY A 131 -1.34 26.21 -28.68
C GLY A 131 -2.44 25.17 -28.53
N THR A 132 -2.42 24.38 -27.49
CA THR A 132 -3.42 23.34 -27.23
C THR A 132 -3.96 23.39 -25.81
N GLN A 133 -5.06 22.67 -25.56
CA GLN A 133 -5.59 22.43 -24.21
C GLN A 133 -5.18 21.03 -23.68
N ILE A 134 -4.03 20.54 -24.15
CA ILE A 134 -3.48 19.25 -23.71
C ILE A 134 -2.34 19.53 -22.74
N LEU A 135 -2.53 19.10 -21.50
CA LEU A 135 -1.55 19.19 -20.43
C LEU A 135 -0.72 17.91 -20.37
N LYS A 136 0.58 18.02 -20.60
CA LYS A 136 1.56 16.96 -20.40
C LYS A 136 1.88 16.92 -18.91
N VAL A 137 1.59 15.81 -18.24
CA VAL A 137 1.79 15.60 -16.80
C VAL A 137 2.78 14.47 -16.61
N VAL A 138 3.85 14.73 -15.86
CA VAL A 138 4.83 13.72 -15.44
C VAL A 138 4.47 13.27 -14.03
N ILE A 139 4.10 12.00 -13.87
CA ILE A 139 3.84 11.37 -12.59
C ILE A 139 5.04 10.52 -12.21
N LYS A 140 5.51 10.66 -10.98
CA LYS A 140 6.70 9.99 -10.45
C LYS A 140 6.37 9.05 -9.32
N ASN A 141 7.04 7.91 -9.29
CA ASN A 141 7.06 6.95 -8.19
C ASN A 141 8.47 6.90 -7.58
N ASN A 142 8.58 7.37 -6.35
CA ASN A 142 9.84 7.40 -5.60
C ASN A 142 10.07 6.15 -4.74
N SER A 143 9.28 5.08 -4.95
CA SER A 143 9.44 3.79 -4.27
C SER A 143 9.87 2.70 -5.25
N SER A 144 10.31 1.56 -4.73
CA SER A 144 10.58 0.36 -5.55
C SER A 144 9.32 -0.45 -5.88
N ALA A 145 8.18 -0.19 -5.24
CA ALA A 145 6.94 -0.89 -5.50
C ALA A 145 6.29 -0.43 -6.81
N LEU A 146 5.73 -1.35 -7.59
CA LEU A 146 4.78 -1.00 -8.65
C LEU A 146 3.54 -0.36 -8.04
N ILE A 147 3.03 0.71 -8.65
CA ILE A 147 1.76 1.34 -8.27
C ILE A 147 0.80 1.28 -9.46
N GLN A 148 -0.39 0.75 -9.24
CA GLN A 148 -1.46 0.66 -10.23
C GLN A 148 -2.55 1.66 -9.89
N LEU A 149 -2.74 2.64 -10.78
CA LEU A 149 -3.67 3.76 -10.58
C LEU A 149 -4.86 3.66 -11.53
N LYS A 150 -6.06 3.85 -11.00
CA LYS A 150 -7.28 4.06 -11.78
C LYS A 150 -7.71 5.51 -11.60
N SER A 151 -7.74 6.28 -12.70
CA SER A 151 -8.21 7.65 -12.64
C SER A 151 -9.70 7.72 -12.29
N LEU A 152 -10.00 8.56 -11.31
CA LEU A 152 -11.36 8.96 -10.90
C LEU A 152 -11.63 10.42 -11.30
N SER A 153 -10.65 11.09 -11.93
CA SER A 153 -10.76 12.47 -12.37
C SER A 153 -11.71 12.58 -13.56
N ALA A 154 -12.39 13.74 -13.66
CA ALA A 154 -13.26 14.03 -14.80
C ALA A 154 -12.52 14.32 -16.12
N TYR A 155 -11.18 14.37 -16.08
CA TYR A 155 -10.36 14.63 -17.26
C TYR A 155 -10.22 13.39 -18.15
N THR A 156 -10.18 13.63 -19.46
CA THR A 156 -9.87 12.59 -20.46
C THR A 156 -8.35 12.49 -20.62
N PHE A 157 -7.80 11.27 -20.55
CA PHE A 157 -6.43 11.00 -20.93
C PHE A 157 -6.37 10.74 -22.44
N VAL A 158 -5.48 11.44 -23.16
CA VAL A 158 -5.46 11.44 -24.62
C VAL A 158 -4.95 10.13 -25.20
N ASP A 159 -3.91 9.55 -24.59
CA ASP A 159 -3.17 8.40 -25.12
C ASP A 159 -3.32 7.13 -24.31
N SER A 160 -4.04 7.18 -23.22
CA SER A 160 -4.14 6.06 -22.29
C SER A 160 -5.59 5.87 -21.83
N THR A 161 -5.85 4.69 -21.34
CA THR A 161 -7.07 4.41 -20.60
C THR A 161 -7.03 5.16 -19.25
N ASN A 162 -8.08 5.03 -18.46
CA ASN A 162 -8.10 5.52 -17.08
C ASN A 162 -7.22 4.67 -16.13
N LEU A 163 -6.54 3.64 -16.64
CA LEU A 163 -5.60 2.79 -15.89
C LEU A 163 -4.17 3.20 -16.21
N VAL A 164 -3.38 3.35 -15.17
CA VAL A 164 -1.97 3.79 -15.24
C VAL A 164 -1.12 2.86 -14.39
N ASN A 165 -0.16 2.18 -15.01
CA ASN A 165 0.87 1.44 -14.31
C ASN A 165 2.09 2.34 -14.14
N LEU A 166 2.50 2.55 -12.90
CA LEU A 166 3.63 3.39 -12.51
C LEU A 166 4.69 2.49 -11.86
N PRO A 167 5.69 2.02 -12.62
CA PRO A 167 6.73 1.14 -12.08
C PRO A 167 7.52 1.79 -10.95
N GLY A 168 8.20 0.98 -10.16
CA GLY A 168 9.07 1.48 -9.11
C GLY A 168 10.23 2.32 -9.64
N ASN A 169 10.59 3.38 -8.92
CA ASN A 169 11.68 4.31 -9.25
C ASN A 169 11.62 4.85 -10.69
N SER A 170 10.40 5.16 -11.15
CA SER A 170 10.18 5.60 -12.51
C SER A 170 9.25 6.80 -12.61
N GLU A 171 9.22 7.36 -13.80
CA GLU A 171 8.31 8.43 -14.20
C GLU A 171 7.51 7.98 -15.42
N ILE A 172 6.26 8.40 -15.48
CA ILE A 172 5.41 8.22 -16.66
C ILE A 172 4.84 9.55 -17.09
N ILE A 173 4.52 9.64 -18.36
CA ILE A 173 3.87 10.81 -18.95
C ILE A 173 2.44 10.43 -19.27
N ILE A 174 1.49 11.22 -18.76
CA ILE A 174 0.10 11.20 -19.21
C ILE A 174 -0.25 12.53 -19.87
N ARG A 175 -1.10 12.48 -20.89
CA ARG A 175 -1.62 13.68 -21.56
C ARG A 175 -3.07 13.87 -21.18
N VAL A 176 -3.35 14.98 -20.48
CA VAL A 176 -4.65 15.29 -19.90
C VAL A 176 -5.31 16.38 -20.73
N LYS A 177 -6.49 16.09 -21.30
CA LYS A 177 -7.28 17.09 -22.00
C LYS A 177 -8.06 17.93 -21.00
N THR A 178 -7.85 19.25 -21.01
CA THR A 178 -8.61 20.21 -20.21
C THR A 178 -9.55 21.04 -21.11
N LEU A 179 -10.63 21.58 -20.54
CA LEU A 179 -11.56 22.44 -21.29
C LEU A 179 -11.04 23.89 -21.42
N LYS A 180 -10.13 24.28 -20.55
CA LYS A 180 -9.47 25.60 -20.49
C LYS A 180 -8.12 25.44 -19.83
N GLU A 181 -7.24 26.41 -19.95
CA GLU A 181 -6.02 26.45 -19.17
C GLU A 181 -6.32 26.54 -17.67
N LEU A 182 -5.61 25.78 -16.90
CA LEU A 182 -5.74 25.67 -15.45
C LEU A 182 -4.52 26.29 -14.78
N ASN A 183 -4.72 26.98 -13.66
CA ASN A 183 -3.63 27.42 -12.79
C ASN A 183 -3.20 26.31 -11.80
N LYS A 184 -4.08 25.32 -11.62
CA LYS A 184 -3.88 24.21 -10.68
C LYS A 184 -4.51 22.94 -11.24
N LEU A 185 -3.75 21.88 -11.30
CA LEU A 185 -4.23 20.55 -11.65
C LEU A 185 -4.51 19.75 -10.39
N GLU A 186 -5.65 19.07 -10.35
CA GLU A 186 -5.98 18.06 -9.34
C GLU A 186 -6.39 16.76 -10.05
N LEU A 187 -5.64 15.70 -9.78
CA LEU A 187 -5.93 14.35 -10.28
C LEU A 187 -6.24 13.43 -9.11
N GLU A 188 -7.39 12.80 -9.13
CA GLU A 188 -7.78 11.79 -8.16
C GLU A 188 -7.63 10.41 -8.77
N PHE A 189 -6.99 9.50 -8.01
CA PHE A 189 -6.79 8.11 -8.39
C PHE A 189 -7.20 7.16 -7.27
N GLN A 190 -7.75 6.02 -7.65
CA GLN A 190 -7.82 4.83 -6.81
C GLN A 190 -6.55 4.01 -7.02
N VAL A 191 -5.91 3.57 -5.94
CA VAL A 191 -4.70 2.73 -6.00
C VAL A 191 -5.13 1.27 -5.94
N LEU A 192 -5.12 0.58 -7.10
CA LEU A 192 -5.73 -0.74 -7.26
C LEU A 192 -4.97 -1.86 -6.54
N ASN A 193 -3.67 -1.72 -6.40
CA ASN A 193 -2.82 -2.68 -5.70
C ASN A 193 -2.42 -2.20 -4.29
N ALA A 194 -3.33 -1.51 -3.62
CA ALA A 194 -3.21 -1.16 -2.22
C ALA A 194 -4.54 -1.43 -1.51
N LEU A 195 -4.50 -1.93 -0.27
CA LEU A 195 -5.67 -2.32 0.50
C LEU A 195 -5.66 -1.67 1.89
N THR A 196 -6.74 -0.97 2.23
CA THR A 196 -7.00 -0.44 3.59
C THR A 196 -7.99 -1.28 4.37
N ALA A 197 -8.69 -2.17 3.69
CA ALA A 197 -9.51 -3.27 4.19
C ALA A 197 -9.53 -4.35 3.10
N PRO A 198 -10.00 -5.58 3.34
CA PRO A 198 -9.96 -6.68 2.36
C PRO A 198 -10.45 -6.32 0.96
N ASP A 199 -11.47 -5.51 0.85
CA ASP A 199 -12.12 -5.10 -0.41
C ASP A 199 -12.12 -3.58 -0.63
N LYS A 200 -11.25 -2.85 0.09
CA LYS A 200 -11.18 -1.38 0.03
C LYS A 200 -9.81 -0.90 -0.48
N ASN A 201 -9.78 -0.37 -1.69
CA ASN A 201 -8.64 0.35 -2.23
C ASN A 201 -8.63 1.83 -1.80
N PRO A 202 -7.48 2.38 -1.37
CA PRO A 202 -7.36 3.79 -1.04
C PRO A 202 -7.44 4.69 -2.27
N ARG A 203 -7.76 5.97 -2.02
CA ARG A 203 -7.72 7.03 -3.02
C ARG A 203 -6.62 8.02 -2.67
N VAL A 204 -5.93 8.50 -3.68
CA VAL A 204 -4.91 9.55 -3.56
C VAL A 204 -5.28 10.72 -4.46
N LYS A 205 -4.96 11.93 -4.00
CA LYS A 205 -5.16 13.16 -4.77
C LYS A 205 -3.80 13.79 -5.04
N LEU A 206 -3.43 13.87 -6.30
CA LEU A 206 -2.20 14.52 -6.74
C LEU A 206 -2.51 15.95 -7.17
N ILE A 207 -1.75 16.90 -6.67
CA ILE A 207 -1.98 18.34 -6.88
C ILE A 207 -0.70 18.97 -7.41
N LYS A 208 -0.82 19.82 -8.45
CA LYS A 208 0.28 20.60 -9.02
C LYS A 208 -0.19 21.99 -9.42
N GLN A 209 0.57 23.02 -9.04
CA GLN A 209 0.44 24.36 -9.63
C GLN A 209 1.06 24.34 -11.03
N ILE A 210 0.44 25.03 -11.98
CA ILE A 210 0.82 25.07 -13.39
C ILE A 210 1.37 26.45 -13.71
#